data_af6227b5200e8e387af0858548aa4f84
#
_entry.id   af6227b5200e8e387af0858548aa4f84
#
_cell.length_a   1.000
_cell.length_b   1.000
_cell.length_c   1.000
_cell.angle_alpha   90.00
_cell.angle_beta   90.00
_cell.angle_gamma   90.00
#
_symmetry.space_group_name_H-M   'P 1'
#
loop_
_entity.id
_entity.type
_entity.pdbx_description
1 polymer ?
#
loop_
_entity_poly.entity_id
_entity_poly.type
_entity_poly.pdbx_seq_one_letter_code
_entity_poly.pdbx_strand_id
1 'polypeptide(L)'
;WRPFIRKYSVFIVDEVSMMSEESRVELIKRYPQHKIIFCGDVGYQLDPLSGSSFDVDCGLPVFHHTKNYRCSDPELAKQLLYLRKLLKNKVPFMNCEKLIKKMGLEIIASDSIDYSVEDMILASTHKTKDEYTNRYKHLEKYSVLENTKDYSNGDIVIGSKPRGVKSELRHAFTVHSIQGETAKHKLFIDINKFRSLNMLYTAMSRARTLDQIVFVK
;
A
#
# COMPACT_ATOMS: atom_id res chain seq x y z
N TRP A 1 0.14 -12.87 -21.64
CA TRP A 1 0.67 -11.50 -21.80
C TRP A 1 1.32 -11.24 -23.16
N ARG A 2 2.04 -12.22 -23.78
CA ARG A 2 2.79 -12.01 -25.03
C ARG A 2 1.99 -11.46 -26.22
N PRO A 3 0.74 -11.91 -26.53
CA PRO A 3 -0.02 -11.36 -27.67
C PRO A 3 -0.49 -9.92 -27.43
N PHE A 4 -0.74 -9.56 -26.16
CA PHE A 4 -1.23 -8.23 -25.77
C PHE A 4 -0.14 -7.17 -25.89
N ILE A 5 1.07 -7.52 -25.46
CA ILE A 5 2.23 -6.60 -25.41
C ILE A 5 2.63 -6.15 -26.83
N ARG A 6 2.53 -7.01 -27.84
CA ARG A 6 2.85 -6.66 -29.24
C ARG A 6 1.95 -5.57 -29.86
N LYS A 7 0.80 -5.31 -29.26
CA LYS A 7 -0.18 -4.34 -29.76
C LYS A 7 0.14 -2.90 -29.34
N TYR A 8 0.89 -2.71 -28.28
CA TYR A 8 1.16 -1.39 -27.70
C TYR A 8 2.63 -1.01 -27.83
N SER A 9 2.91 0.26 -28.14
CA SER A 9 4.27 0.80 -28.26
C SER A 9 4.81 1.38 -26.97
N VAL A 10 3.94 1.62 -25.99
CA VAL A 10 4.29 2.23 -24.68
C VAL A 10 3.71 1.38 -23.56
N PHE A 11 4.54 1.11 -22.55
CA PHE A 11 4.13 0.49 -21.28
C PHE A 11 4.32 1.48 -20.14
N ILE A 12 3.35 1.53 -19.25
CA ILE A 12 3.46 2.22 -17.98
C ILE A 12 3.54 1.13 -16.90
N VAL A 13 4.64 1.12 -16.15
CA VAL A 13 4.85 0.22 -15.01
C VAL A 13 4.68 1.07 -13.76
N ASP A 14 3.58 0.84 -13.05
CA ASP A 14 3.26 1.56 -11.82
C ASP A 14 3.79 0.84 -10.58
N GLU A 15 3.89 1.55 -9.46
CA GLU A 15 4.38 1.06 -8.16
C GLU A 15 5.77 0.39 -8.24
N VAL A 16 6.69 1.01 -9.00
CA VAL A 16 8.03 0.43 -9.26
C VAL A 16 8.91 0.32 -8.02
N SER A 17 8.57 0.97 -6.92
CA SER A 17 9.26 0.74 -5.63
C SER A 17 9.25 -0.73 -5.22
N MET A 18 8.24 -1.52 -5.65
CA MET A 18 8.14 -2.96 -5.40
C MET A 18 8.81 -3.83 -6.47
N MET A 19 9.30 -3.24 -7.55
CA MET A 19 10.01 -3.94 -8.62
C MET A 19 11.49 -4.07 -8.25
N SER A 20 12.05 -5.26 -8.34
CA SER A 20 13.49 -5.43 -8.18
C SER A 20 14.25 -4.90 -9.40
N GLU A 21 15.49 -4.48 -9.19
CA GLU A 21 16.38 -3.99 -10.25
C GLU A 21 16.60 -5.05 -11.34
N GLU A 22 16.70 -6.32 -10.94
CA GLU A 22 16.84 -7.44 -11.86
C GLU A 22 15.61 -7.57 -12.77
N SER A 23 14.41 -7.41 -12.21
CA SER A 23 13.15 -7.44 -12.97
C SER A 23 13.05 -6.27 -13.94
N ARG A 24 13.52 -5.08 -13.55
CA ARG A 24 13.61 -3.91 -14.44
C ARG A 24 14.50 -4.18 -15.63
N VAL A 25 15.71 -4.67 -15.38
CA VAL A 25 16.69 -4.97 -16.43
C VAL A 25 16.16 -6.05 -17.37
N GLU A 26 15.53 -7.10 -16.83
CA GLU A 26 14.91 -8.15 -17.64
C GLU A 26 13.78 -7.61 -18.51
N LEU A 27 12.93 -6.75 -17.97
CA LEU A 27 11.83 -6.14 -18.71
C LEU A 27 12.32 -5.34 -19.92
N ILE A 28 13.33 -4.48 -19.72
CA ILE A 28 13.95 -3.68 -20.80
C ILE A 28 14.57 -4.58 -21.87
N LYS A 29 15.33 -5.60 -21.46
CA LYS A 29 15.96 -6.57 -22.38
C LYS A 29 14.93 -7.35 -23.21
N ARG A 30 13.79 -7.70 -22.59
CA ARG A 30 12.74 -8.48 -23.23
C ARG A 30 11.94 -7.67 -24.27
N TYR A 31 11.83 -6.37 -24.07
CA TYR A 31 11.02 -5.47 -24.90
C TYR A 31 11.78 -4.23 -25.40
N PRO A 32 12.91 -4.41 -26.13
CA PRO A 32 13.80 -3.33 -26.51
C PRO A 32 13.18 -2.33 -27.50
N GLN A 33 12.08 -2.73 -28.18
CA GLN A 33 11.38 -1.88 -29.16
C GLN A 33 10.23 -1.07 -28.53
N HIS A 34 10.03 -1.20 -27.21
CA HIS A 34 8.93 -0.54 -26.52
C HIS A 34 9.44 0.60 -25.66
N LYS A 35 8.68 1.68 -25.62
CA LYS A 35 8.89 2.75 -24.63
C LYS A 35 8.32 2.29 -23.30
N ILE A 36 9.14 2.28 -22.27
CA ILE A 36 8.71 1.88 -20.91
C ILE A 36 8.83 3.12 -20.00
N ILE A 37 7.73 3.42 -19.30
CA ILE A 37 7.65 4.49 -18.31
C ILE A 37 7.48 3.84 -16.96
N PHE A 38 8.41 4.09 -16.04
CA PHE A 38 8.38 3.59 -14.68
C PHE A 38 7.81 4.67 -13.76
N CYS A 39 6.76 4.35 -12.99
CA CYS A 39 6.08 5.25 -12.07
C CYS A 39 6.14 4.68 -10.65
N GLY A 40 6.43 5.50 -9.65
CA GLY A 40 6.41 5.08 -8.25
C GLY A 40 7.16 6.04 -7.32
N ASP A 41 7.08 5.77 -6.03
CA ASP A 41 7.69 6.60 -4.98
C ASP A 41 8.89 5.85 -4.35
N VAL A 42 9.92 5.64 -5.19
CA VAL A 42 11.13 4.87 -4.84
C VAL A 42 11.84 5.50 -3.65
N GLY A 43 12.28 4.65 -2.70
CA GLY A 43 12.98 5.05 -1.49
C GLY A 43 12.08 5.58 -0.36
N TYR A 44 10.77 5.76 -0.62
CA TYR A 44 9.79 6.18 0.40
C TYR A 44 8.74 5.12 0.68
N GLN A 45 8.20 4.47 -0.35
CA GLN A 45 7.32 3.32 -0.19
C GLN A 45 8.11 2.04 0.06
N LEU A 46 7.40 0.91 0.09
CA LEU A 46 8.00 -0.40 0.36
C LEU A 46 8.94 -0.81 -0.77
N ASP A 47 10.05 -1.41 -0.38
CA ASP A 47 10.99 -2.06 -1.28
C ASP A 47 10.46 -3.42 -1.76
N PRO A 48 11.04 -4.00 -2.84
CA PRO A 48 10.67 -5.33 -3.29
C PRO A 48 10.87 -6.38 -2.19
N LEU A 49 10.03 -7.41 -2.20
CA LEU A 49 10.12 -8.52 -1.24
C LEU A 49 11.37 -9.38 -1.45
N SER A 50 11.95 -9.34 -2.66
CA SER A 50 13.18 -10.07 -3.04
C SER A 50 13.94 -9.29 -4.11
N GLY A 51 15.24 -9.50 -4.19
CA GLY A 51 16.14 -8.80 -5.10
C GLY A 51 16.57 -7.43 -4.57
N SER A 52 17.32 -6.68 -5.37
CA SER A 52 17.77 -5.33 -5.02
C SER A 52 16.68 -4.29 -5.29
N SER A 53 16.68 -3.19 -4.53
CA SER A 53 15.74 -2.08 -4.74
C SER A 53 15.94 -1.45 -6.13
N PHE A 54 14.85 -0.90 -6.68
CA PHE A 54 14.87 -0.19 -7.96
C PHE A 54 15.88 0.96 -7.91
N ASP A 55 16.82 0.97 -8.86
CA ASP A 55 17.81 2.02 -8.96
C ASP A 55 17.27 3.22 -9.77
N VAL A 56 17.02 4.33 -9.07
CA VAL A 56 16.57 5.59 -9.69
C VAL A 56 17.67 6.24 -10.51
N ASP A 57 18.95 6.04 -10.11
CA ASP A 57 20.11 6.66 -10.75
C ASP A 57 20.65 5.82 -11.92
N CYS A 58 19.83 4.93 -12.46
CA CYS A 58 20.18 4.01 -13.56
C CYS A 58 20.42 4.70 -14.94
N GLY A 59 20.54 6.03 -14.98
CA GLY A 59 20.78 6.80 -16.20
C GLY A 59 19.54 7.09 -17.07
N LEU A 60 18.35 6.75 -16.59
CA LEU A 60 17.09 7.11 -17.25
C LEU A 60 16.68 8.56 -16.88
N PRO A 61 15.99 9.28 -17.78
CA PRO A 61 15.40 10.58 -17.45
C PRO A 61 14.39 10.45 -16.31
N VAL A 62 14.52 11.29 -15.27
CA VAL A 62 13.64 11.26 -14.08
C VAL A 62 12.83 12.55 -14.01
N PHE A 63 11.51 12.41 -13.83
CA PHE A 63 10.60 13.51 -13.59
C PHE A 63 10.01 13.38 -12.18
N HIS A 64 10.20 14.43 -11.37
CA HIS A 64 9.69 14.45 -10.00
C HIS A 64 8.36 15.17 -9.92
N HIS A 65 7.30 14.44 -9.51
CA HIS A 65 6.04 15.03 -9.12
C HIS A 65 6.10 15.48 -7.66
N THR A 66 5.96 16.78 -7.42
CA THR A 66 6.05 17.38 -6.08
C THR A 66 4.69 17.59 -5.42
N LYS A 67 3.61 17.64 -6.21
CA LYS A 67 2.25 17.86 -5.71
C LYS A 67 1.57 16.55 -5.34
N ASN A 68 1.13 16.44 -4.09
CA ASN A 68 0.32 15.33 -3.63
C ASN A 68 -1.17 15.62 -3.92
N TYR A 69 -1.77 14.78 -4.79
CA TYR A 69 -3.20 14.91 -5.15
C TYR A 69 -4.11 14.00 -4.33
N ARG A 70 -3.56 12.99 -3.63
CA ARG A 70 -4.34 12.08 -2.78
C ARG A 70 -4.67 12.72 -1.44
N CYS A 71 -3.69 13.32 -0.80
CA CYS A 71 -3.82 13.94 0.49
C CYS A 71 -4.35 15.37 0.34
N SER A 72 -5.58 15.60 0.78
CA SER A 72 -6.21 16.93 0.81
C SER A 72 -6.03 17.66 2.14
N ASP A 73 -5.60 16.94 3.17
CA ASP A 73 -5.44 17.43 4.54
C ASP A 73 -4.01 17.93 4.79
N PRO A 74 -3.84 19.22 5.18
CA PRO A 74 -2.53 19.80 5.48
C PRO A 74 -1.79 19.10 6.63
N GLU A 75 -2.50 18.61 7.65
CA GLU A 75 -1.87 17.96 8.80
C GLU A 75 -1.34 16.57 8.40
N LEU A 76 -2.10 15.78 7.64
CA LEU A 76 -1.59 14.53 7.08
C LEU A 76 -0.39 14.77 6.15
N ALA A 77 -0.48 15.78 5.28
CA ALA A 77 0.62 16.17 4.39
C ALA A 77 1.89 16.50 5.17
N LYS A 78 1.77 17.25 6.27
CA LYS A 78 2.88 17.59 7.17
C LYS A 78 3.51 16.34 7.81
N GLN A 79 2.70 15.40 8.28
CA GLN A 79 3.18 14.14 8.84
C GLN A 79 3.90 13.28 7.79
N LEU A 80 3.34 13.16 6.60
CA LEU A 80 3.97 12.42 5.51
C LEU A 80 5.31 13.07 5.08
N LEU A 81 5.38 14.41 5.00
CA LEU A 81 6.62 15.13 4.73
C LEU A 81 7.68 14.91 5.83
N TYR A 82 7.25 14.86 7.09
CA TYR A 82 8.15 14.53 8.19
C TYR A 82 8.75 13.13 8.03
N LEU A 83 7.93 12.12 7.74
CA LEU A 83 8.41 10.76 7.48
C LEU A 83 9.36 10.70 6.27
N ARG A 84 9.04 11.41 5.17
CA ARG A 84 9.93 11.50 4.00
C ARG A 84 11.29 12.11 4.35
N LYS A 85 11.34 13.12 5.21
CA LYS A 85 12.61 13.70 5.70
C LYS A 85 13.43 12.67 6.48
N LEU A 86 12.78 11.87 7.34
CA LEU A 86 13.46 10.81 8.08
C LEU A 86 14.02 9.74 7.13
N LEU A 87 13.23 9.31 6.15
CA LEU A 87 13.63 8.34 5.12
C LEU A 87 14.80 8.86 4.29
N LYS A 88 14.70 10.08 3.76
CA LYS A 88 15.78 10.73 2.98
C LYS A 88 17.09 10.81 3.75
N ASN A 89 17.01 11.11 5.05
CA ASN A 89 18.18 11.21 5.92
C ASN A 89 18.63 9.84 6.47
N LYS A 90 18.04 8.74 6.01
CA LYS A 90 18.36 7.37 6.45
C LYS A 90 18.34 7.20 7.97
N VAL A 91 17.41 7.88 8.65
CA VAL A 91 17.28 7.80 10.11
C VAL A 91 16.90 6.38 10.50
N PRO A 92 17.64 5.73 11.41
CA PRO A 92 17.32 4.37 11.84
C PRO A 92 15.91 4.29 12.45
N PHE A 93 15.15 3.29 12.02
CA PHE A 93 13.84 3.00 12.59
C PHE A 93 14.02 2.30 13.94
N MET A 94 13.71 2.99 15.01
CA MET A 94 13.89 2.44 16.37
C MET A 94 12.61 1.86 16.95
N ASN A 95 11.47 2.57 16.87
CA ASN A 95 10.21 2.14 17.44
C ASN A 95 9.05 2.93 16.85
N CYS A 96 8.07 2.23 16.27
CA CYS A 96 6.90 2.84 15.63
C CYS A 96 6.05 3.63 16.63
N GLU A 97 5.78 3.07 17.80
CA GLU A 97 4.98 3.72 18.85
C GLU A 97 5.58 5.04 19.31
N LYS A 98 6.91 5.06 19.59
CA LYS A 98 7.62 6.29 19.99
C LYS A 98 7.54 7.34 18.89
N LEU A 99 7.64 6.94 17.64
CA LEU A 99 7.56 7.87 16.51
C LEU A 99 6.15 8.46 16.37
N ILE A 100 5.10 7.65 16.46
CA ILE A 100 3.70 8.10 16.39
C ILE A 100 3.40 9.09 17.53
N LYS A 101 3.81 8.78 18.76
CA LYS A 101 3.69 9.69 19.91
C LYS A 101 4.46 11.01 19.70
N LYS A 102 5.66 10.95 19.10
CA LYS A 102 6.44 12.15 18.74
C LYS A 102 5.75 13.00 17.67
N MET A 103 4.95 12.37 16.80
CA MET A 103 4.12 13.07 15.82
C MET A 103 2.85 13.68 16.44
N GLY A 104 2.62 13.50 17.75
CA GLY A 104 1.43 13.99 18.47
C GLY A 104 0.17 13.16 18.17
N LEU A 105 0.33 11.91 17.74
CA LEU A 105 -0.78 11.04 17.35
C LEU A 105 -1.05 9.99 18.43
N GLU A 106 -2.31 9.62 18.58
CA GLU A 106 -2.77 8.65 19.58
C GLU A 106 -2.70 7.22 19.05
N ILE A 107 -2.56 6.29 19.99
CA ILE A 107 -2.58 4.85 19.74
C ILE A 107 -3.62 4.23 20.68
N ILE A 108 -4.58 3.50 20.12
CA ILE A 108 -5.59 2.79 20.90
C ILE A 108 -5.24 1.31 21.05
N ALA A 109 -5.86 0.64 22.00
CA ALA A 109 -5.74 -0.81 22.15
C ALA A 109 -6.52 -1.54 21.04
N SER A 110 -6.00 -2.69 20.60
CA SER A 110 -6.60 -3.45 19.50
C SER A 110 -7.99 -4.03 19.78
N ASP A 111 -8.35 -4.18 21.06
CA ASP A 111 -9.68 -4.58 21.50
C ASP A 111 -10.68 -3.42 21.52
N SER A 112 -10.21 -2.18 21.47
CA SER A 112 -11.02 -0.96 21.47
C SER A 112 -11.36 -0.44 20.06
N ILE A 113 -11.14 -1.26 19.02
CA ILE A 113 -11.48 -0.89 17.64
C ILE A 113 -13.00 -0.91 17.45
N ASP A 114 -13.58 0.26 17.18
CA ASP A 114 -14.94 0.39 16.67
C ASP A 114 -14.91 0.27 15.13
N TYR A 115 -14.98 -0.97 14.65
CA TYR A 115 -14.80 -1.33 13.24
C TYR A 115 -16.14 -1.43 12.53
N SER A 116 -16.27 -0.67 11.44
CA SER A 116 -17.34 -0.81 10.45
C SER A 116 -16.88 -1.63 9.25
N VAL A 117 -17.79 -2.30 8.56
CA VAL A 117 -17.49 -3.08 7.35
C VAL A 117 -16.87 -2.23 6.22
N GLU A 118 -17.12 -0.94 6.21
CA GLU A 118 -16.57 0.00 5.23
C GLU A 118 -15.13 0.42 5.53
N ASP A 119 -14.69 0.21 6.78
CA ASP A 119 -13.35 0.57 7.23
C ASP A 119 -12.29 -0.39 6.69
N MET A 120 -11.03 -0.01 6.83
CA MET A 120 -9.88 -0.79 6.41
C MET A 120 -8.94 -1.02 7.60
N ILE A 121 -8.45 -2.25 7.77
CA ILE A 121 -7.41 -2.57 8.75
C ILE A 121 -6.14 -2.93 7.99
N LEU A 122 -5.02 -2.29 8.34
CA LEU A 122 -3.69 -2.63 7.84
C LEU A 122 -2.86 -3.32 8.91
N ALA A 123 -2.31 -4.46 8.55
CA ALA A 123 -1.41 -5.23 9.39
C ALA A 123 -0.06 -5.43 8.68
N SER A 124 0.99 -5.67 9.44
CA SER A 124 2.34 -5.91 8.90
C SER A 124 2.54 -7.35 8.41
N THR A 125 1.75 -8.31 8.90
CA THR A 125 1.91 -9.73 8.61
C THR A 125 0.59 -10.40 8.20
N HIS A 126 0.68 -11.47 7.42
CA HIS A 126 -0.48 -12.30 7.07
C HIS A 126 -1.17 -12.87 8.31
N LYS A 127 -0.41 -13.33 9.32
CA LYS A 127 -0.97 -13.84 10.57
C LYS A 127 -1.88 -12.81 11.25
N THR A 128 -1.40 -11.59 11.46
CA THR A 128 -2.20 -10.51 12.08
C THR A 128 -3.39 -10.12 11.21
N LYS A 129 -3.22 -10.09 9.88
CA LYS A 129 -4.33 -9.88 8.92
C LYS A 129 -5.43 -10.93 9.11
N ASP A 130 -5.04 -12.21 9.23
CA ASP A 130 -5.99 -13.33 9.38
C ASP A 130 -6.69 -13.29 10.74
N GLU A 131 -5.99 -12.90 11.81
CA GLU A 131 -6.57 -12.68 13.13
C GLU A 131 -7.70 -11.62 13.11
N TYR A 132 -7.47 -10.47 12.45
CA TYR A 132 -8.50 -9.45 12.27
C TYR A 132 -9.64 -9.93 11.37
N THR A 133 -9.35 -10.61 10.27
CA THR A 133 -10.38 -11.15 9.38
C THR A 133 -11.28 -12.14 10.13
N ASN A 134 -10.69 -13.00 10.98
CA ASN A 134 -11.46 -13.93 11.80
C ASN A 134 -12.28 -13.23 12.89
N ARG A 135 -11.76 -12.16 13.50
CA ARG A 135 -12.48 -11.37 14.51
C ARG A 135 -13.76 -10.76 13.95
N TYR A 136 -13.69 -10.23 12.72
CA TYR A 136 -14.81 -9.52 12.08
C TYR A 136 -15.56 -10.35 11.02
N LYS A 137 -15.36 -11.67 10.96
CA LYS A 137 -15.97 -12.55 9.95
C LYS A 137 -17.50 -12.52 9.89
N HIS A 138 -18.17 -12.06 10.96
CA HIS A 138 -19.61 -11.88 11.01
C HIS A 138 -20.11 -10.67 10.19
N LEU A 139 -19.20 -9.76 9.81
CA LEU A 139 -19.48 -8.63 8.94
C LEU A 139 -19.14 -9.01 7.50
N GLU A 140 -20.09 -9.43 6.71
CA GLU A 140 -19.92 -9.97 5.36
C GLU A 140 -19.20 -9.00 4.40
N LYS A 141 -17.87 -9.06 4.35
CA LYS A 141 -16.98 -8.29 3.44
C LYS A 141 -16.09 -9.25 2.70
N TYR A 142 -16.22 -9.26 1.37
CA TYR A 142 -15.51 -10.18 0.50
C TYR A 142 -14.58 -9.44 -0.46
N SER A 143 -13.41 -10.02 -0.72
CA SER A 143 -12.54 -9.63 -1.83
C SER A 143 -12.69 -10.62 -2.97
N VAL A 144 -12.89 -10.12 -4.18
CA VAL A 144 -12.94 -10.91 -5.40
C VAL A 144 -11.52 -11.33 -5.79
N LEU A 145 -11.33 -12.60 -6.18
CA LEU A 145 -10.02 -13.18 -6.49
C LEU A 145 -9.81 -13.45 -7.99
N GLU A 146 -10.77 -13.08 -8.83
CA GLU A 146 -10.68 -13.30 -10.28
C GLU A 146 -11.42 -12.20 -11.05
N ASN A 147 -11.00 -11.98 -12.31
CA ASN A 147 -11.74 -11.09 -13.20
C ASN A 147 -12.92 -11.83 -13.81
N THR A 148 -14.10 -11.21 -13.76
CA THR A 148 -15.33 -11.67 -14.38
C THR A 148 -15.93 -10.56 -15.24
N LYS A 149 -17.13 -10.76 -15.79
CA LYS A 149 -17.86 -9.71 -16.52
C LYS A 149 -18.25 -8.55 -15.59
N ASP A 150 -18.59 -8.85 -14.34
CA ASP A 150 -19.19 -7.90 -13.39
C ASP A 150 -18.21 -7.44 -12.30
N TYR A 151 -17.10 -8.16 -12.11
CA TYR A 151 -16.12 -7.90 -11.05
C TYR A 151 -14.69 -7.98 -11.54
N SER A 152 -13.83 -7.15 -10.98
CA SER A 152 -12.38 -7.21 -11.15
C SER A 152 -11.70 -7.89 -9.95
N ASN A 153 -10.55 -8.53 -10.19
CA ASN A 153 -9.74 -9.06 -9.10
C ASN A 153 -9.33 -7.93 -8.15
N GLY A 154 -9.62 -8.11 -6.86
CA GLY A 154 -9.38 -7.11 -5.82
C GLY A 154 -10.62 -6.30 -5.44
N ASP A 155 -11.71 -6.34 -6.21
CA ASP A 155 -12.97 -5.66 -5.85
C ASP A 155 -13.47 -6.11 -4.47
N ILE A 156 -13.97 -5.13 -3.71
CA ILE A 156 -14.55 -5.37 -2.38
C ILE A 156 -16.07 -5.35 -2.49
N VAL A 157 -16.69 -6.45 -2.07
CA VAL A 157 -18.16 -6.61 -2.02
C VAL A 157 -18.58 -6.70 -0.55
N ILE A 158 -19.52 -5.84 -0.16
CA ILE A 158 -20.11 -5.79 1.18
C ILE A 158 -21.51 -6.42 1.09
N GLY A 159 -21.85 -7.25 2.09
CA GLY A 159 -23.09 -8.00 2.15
C GLY A 159 -22.89 -9.45 1.69
N SER A 160 -23.82 -10.00 0.95
CA SER A 160 -23.78 -11.42 0.58
C SER A 160 -22.60 -11.77 -0.32
N LYS A 161 -22.01 -12.95 -0.12
CA LYS A 161 -20.94 -13.48 -0.95
C LYS A 161 -21.32 -13.48 -2.43
N PRO A 162 -20.46 -12.94 -3.35
CA PRO A 162 -20.73 -12.96 -4.78
C PRO A 162 -20.93 -14.39 -5.31
N ARG A 163 -22.07 -14.64 -5.97
CA ARG A 163 -22.40 -15.97 -6.52
C ARG A 163 -21.61 -16.26 -7.79
N GLY A 164 -21.06 -17.47 -7.89
CA GLY A 164 -20.33 -17.90 -9.10
C GLY A 164 -18.99 -17.21 -9.31
N VAL A 165 -18.49 -16.48 -8.30
CA VAL A 165 -17.22 -15.73 -8.37
C VAL A 165 -16.33 -16.20 -7.24
N LYS A 166 -15.06 -16.48 -7.57
CA LYS A 166 -14.06 -16.81 -6.54
C LYS A 166 -13.81 -15.60 -5.66
N SER A 167 -14.14 -15.71 -4.39
CA SER A 167 -13.99 -14.62 -3.40
C SER A 167 -13.68 -15.15 -2.02
N GLU A 168 -13.04 -14.35 -1.19
CA GLU A 168 -12.70 -14.66 0.20
C GLU A 168 -13.16 -13.55 1.14
N LEU A 169 -13.44 -13.89 2.41
CA LEU A 169 -13.65 -12.90 3.46
C LEU A 169 -12.36 -12.11 3.67
N ARG A 170 -12.47 -10.76 3.68
CA ARG A 170 -11.31 -9.90 3.84
C ARG A 170 -11.64 -8.59 4.57
N HIS A 171 -11.31 -8.53 5.85
CA HIS A 171 -11.46 -7.33 6.68
C HIS A 171 -10.16 -6.58 6.88
N ALA A 172 -9.02 -7.27 6.79
CA ALA A 172 -7.72 -6.69 6.93
C ALA A 172 -6.82 -7.00 5.73
N PHE A 173 -5.82 -6.15 5.52
CA PHE A 173 -4.85 -6.22 4.44
C PHE A 173 -3.44 -6.12 5.01
N THR A 174 -2.47 -6.69 4.32
CA THR A 174 -1.07 -6.35 4.61
C THR A 174 -0.71 -5.02 3.96
N VAL A 175 0.22 -4.28 4.54
CA VAL A 175 0.67 -2.99 3.95
C VAL A 175 1.16 -3.17 2.51
N HIS A 176 1.81 -4.32 2.22
CA HIS A 176 2.25 -4.64 0.85
C HIS A 176 1.08 -4.87 -0.11
N SER A 177 0.03 -5.58 0.32
CA SER A 177 -1.09 -5.93 -0.58
C SER A 177 -2.03 -4.77 -0.89
N ILE A 178 -1.91 -3.64 -0.18
CA ILE A 178 -2.76 -2.45 -0.35
C ILE A 178 -2.02 -1.29 -1.02
N GLN A 179 -0.79 -1.50 -1.45
CA GLN A 179 -0.05 -0.47 -2.17
C GLN A 179 -0.79 -0.11 -3.46
N GLY A 180 -0.89 1.18 -3.79
CA GLY A 180 -1.75 1.68 -4.88
C GLY A 180 -3.17 2.07 -4.45
N GLU A 181 -3.75 1.40 -3.46
CA GLU A 181 -5.12 1.66 -3.00
C GLU A 181 -5.25 2.89 -2.09
N THR A 182 -6.48 3.32 -1.85
CA THR A 182 -6.80 4.46 -0.97
C THR A 182 -7.98 4.09 -0.06
N ALA A 183 -7.82 4.35 1.24
CA ALA A 183 -8.90 4.17 2.22
C ALA A 183 -10.03 5.17 1.94
N LYS A 184 -11.27 4.69 1.95
CA LYS A 184 -12.48 5.52 1.75
C LYS A 184 -13.03 6.03 3.08
N HIS A 185 -12.94 5.20 4.12
CA HIS A 185 -13.42 5.43 5.48
C HIS A 185 -12.26 5.39 6.48
N LYS A 186 -12.48 4.94 7.71
CA LYS A 186 -11.41 4.83 8.71
C LYS A 186 -10.36 3.82 8.29
N LEU A 187 -9.13 4.12 8.62
CA LEU A 187 -7.95 3.33 8.36
C LEU A 187 -7.28 2.97 9.69
N PHE A 188 -7.53 1.76 10.17
CA PHE A 188 -6.86 1.23 11.35
C PHE A 188 -5.50 0.66 10.96
N ILE A 189 -4.44 1.15 11.58
CA ILE A 189 -3.06 0.72 11.31
C ILE A 189 -2.51 0.01 12.53
N ASP A 190 -2.43 -1.34 12.46
CA ASP A 190 -1.80 -2.14 13.51
C ASP A 190 -0.27 -2.05 13.39
N ILE A 191 0.34 -1.39 14.39
CA ILE A 191 1.77 -1.08 14.40
C ILE A 191 2.63 -2.15 15.10
N ASN A 192 2.03 -3.19 15.65
CA ASN A 192 2.74 -4.17 16.51
C ASN A 192 4.01 -4.76 15.90
N LYS A 193 4.03 -4.97 14.59
CA LYS A 193 5.16 -5.60 13.89
C LYS A 193 5.73 -4.73 12.77
N PHE A 194 5.51 -3.44 12.83
CA PHE A 194 6.14 -2.52 11.89
C PHE A 194 7.65 -2.47 12.12
N ARG A 195 8.43 -2.63 11.04
CA ARG A 195 9.88 -2.77 11.10
C ARG A 195 10.64 -1.69 10.32
N SER A 196 9.94 -0.81 9.61
CA SER A 196 10.57 0.24 8.82
C SER A 196 9.73 1.51 8.73
N LEU A 197 10.40 2.63 8.49
CA LEU A 197 9.76 3.91 8.17
C LEU A 197 8.95 3.83 6.88
N ASN A 198 9.43 3.07 5.88
CA ASN A 198 8.73 2.86 4.62
C ASN A 198 7.36 2.22 4.84
N MET A 199 7.28 1.22 5.74
CA MET A 199 6.01 0.57 6.07
C MET A 199 5.02 1.56 6.70
N LEU A 200 5.48 2.40 7.65
CA LEU A 200 4.65 3.42 8.27
C LEU A 200 4.21 4.49 7.26
N TYR A 201 5.15 4.98 6.45
CA TYR A 201 4.86 5.95 5.38
C TYR A 201 3.84 5.39 4.38
N THR A 202 4.05 4.16 3.89
CA THR A 202 3.14 3.51 2.94
C THR A 202 1.76 3.35 3.55
N ALA A 203 1.64 2.88 4.80
CA ALA A 203 0.36 2.70 5.46
C ALA A 203 -0.39 4.04 5.62
N MET A 204 0.26 5.08 6.16
CA MET A 204 -0.35 6.40 6.33
C MET A 204 -0.73 7.05 5.00
N SER A 205 0.06 6.85 3.95
CA SER A 205 -0.22 7.40 2.62
C SER A 205 -1.46 6.79 1.93
N ARG A 206 -2.11 5.80 2.54
CA ARG A 206 -3.39 5.24 2.06
C ARG A 206 -4.58 6.09 2.45
N ALA A 207 -4.47 6.95 3.47
CA ALA A 207 -5.52 7.89 3.88
C ALA A 207 -5.51 9.17 3.04
N ARG A 208 -6.64 9.87 3.04
CA ARG A 208 -6.79 11.22 2.45
C ARG A 208 -6.65 12.32 3.49
N THR A 209 -7.06 12.03 4.72
CA THR A 209 -7.07 12.96 5.85
C THR A 209 -6.51 12.27 7.10
N LEU A 210 -6.00 13.04 8.05
CA LEU A 210 -5.40 12.50 9.27
C LEU A 210 -6.44 11.87 10.21
N ASP A 211 -7.65 12.41 10.25
CA ASP A 211 -8.77 11.91 11.06
C ASP A 211 -9.29 10.54 10.61
N GLN A 212 -8.98 10.12 9.38
CA GLN A 212 -9.23 8.75 8.94
C GLN A 212 -8.30 7.73 9.64
N ILE A 213 -7.13 8.15 10.11
CA ILE A 213 -6.10 7.23 10.63
C ILE A 213 -6.30 6.97 12.11
N VAL A 214 -6.36 5.69 12.46
CA VAL A 214 -6.38 5.22 13.85
C VAL A 214 -5.24 4.22 14.02
N PHE A 215 -4.24 4.57 14.84
CA PHE A 215 -3.17 3.64 15.17
C PHE A 215 -3.59 2.68 16.28
N VAL A 216 -3.22 1.41 16.11
CA VAL A 216 -3.66 0.31 16.96
C VAL A 216 -2.45 -0.50 17.44
N LYS A 217 -2.51 -0.91 18.72
CA LYS A 217 -1.50 -1.79 19.32
C LYS A 217 -2.12 -2.86 20.23
#